data_37a372f31ba20ff9d0274d19c878fb4f
#
_entry.id   37a372f31ba20ff9d0274d19c878fb4f
#
_cell.length_a   1.000
_cell.length_b   1.000
_cell.length_c   1.000
_cell.angle_alpha   90.00
_cell.angle_beta   90.00
_cell.angle_gamma   90.00
#
_symmetry.space_group_name_H-M   'P 1'
#
loop_
_entity.id
_entity.type
_entity.pdbx_description
1 polymer ?
#
loop_
_entity_poly.entity_id
_entity_poly.type
_entity_poly.pdbx_seq_one_letter_code
_entity_poly.pdbx_strand_id
1 'polypeptide(L)'
;CGQAHPKFNKKTSKYLLQYSVVGLGFGMNLHSALASGKEGMEFTIVSVIGTLILGWFIGRKFLKVDRNTSYLISSGTAICGGSAIAAVGPVVKANDSEMSVALATIFILNALALFIFPVIGHALNMSQHEFGTWAAIAIHDTSSVVGAGAAYGEEALKVATTIKLTRALWIIPMAFATSFIFKSKGQKISIPWFIFFFVLAMIVNTYLLGSVPELGAAINGLARKTLT
;
A
#
# COMPACT_ATOMS: atom_id res chain seq x y z
N CYS A 1 -0.84 -14.58 -25.39
CA CYS A 1 -0.62 -15.81 -24.61
C CYS A 1 -1.64 -15.85 -23.50
N GLY A 2 -2.65 -16.74 -23.57
CA GLY A 2 -3.68 -16.87 -22.54
C GLY A 2 -3.10 -17.51 -21.28
N GLN A 3 -3.47 -16.98 -20.10
CA GLN A 3 -3.13 -17.62 -18.84
C GLN A 3 -3.93 -18.91 -18.67
N ALA A 4 -3.28 -20.02 -18.42
CA ALA A 4 -3.93 -21.35 -18.30
C ALA A 4 -5.00 -21.40 -17.19
N HIS A 5 -4.84 -20.65 -16.10
CA HIS A 5 -5.78 -20.58 -14.95
C HIS A 5 -5.85 -19.19 -14.33
N PRO A 6 -6.51 -18.20 -14.96
CA PRO A 6 -6.45 -16.80 -14.50
C PRO A 6 -7.02 -16.57 -13.11
N LYS A 7 -8.08 -17.28 -12.72
CA LYS A 7 -8.67 -17.19 -11.37
C LYS A 7 -7.76 -17.77 -10.29
N PHE A 8 -7.12 -18.90 -10.58
CA PHE A 8 -6.18 -19.55 -9.66
C PHE A 8 -4.92 -18.69 -9.47
N ASN A 9 -4.32 -18.23 -10.58
CA ASN A 9 -3.13 -17.38 -10.54
C ASN A 9 -3.38 -16.08 -9.76
N LYS A 10 -4.52 -15.40 -10.02
CA LYS A 10 -4.88 -14.17 -9.31
C LYS A 10 -5.06 -14.40 -7.80
N LYS A 11 -5.68 -15.50 -7.42
CA LYS A 11 -5.89 -15.86 -6.00
C LYS A 11 -4.57 -16.20 -5.33
N THR A 12 -3.74 -17.01 -5.96
CA THR A 12 -2.42 -17.42 -5.44
C THR A 12 -1.48 -16.26 -5.29
N SER A 13 -1.34 -15.40 -6.31
CA SER A 13 -0.50 -14.20 -6.24
C SER A 13 -0.93 -13.26 -5.12
N LYS A 14 -2.25 -13.07 -4.93
CA LYS A 14 -2.78 -12.25 -3.84
C LYS A 14 -2.37 -12.79 -2.46
N TYR A 15 -2.53 -14.10 -2.22
CA TYR A 15 -2.16 -14.69 -0.94
C TYR A 15 -0.65 -14.70 -0.74
N LEU A 16 0.12 -15.02 -1.78
CA LEU A 16 1.57 -15.02 -1.71
C LEU A 16 2.09 -13.63 -1.33
N LEU A 17 1.58 -12.57 -1.97
CA LEU A 17 1.91 -11.19 -1.62
C LEU A 17 1.56 -10.88 -0.14
N GLN A 18 0.36 -11.27 0.31
CA GLN A 18 -0.07 -11.02 1.69
C GLN A 18 0.83 -11.73 2.71
N TYR A 19 1.17 -12.99 2.48
CA TYR A 19 2.08 -13.75 3.36
C TYR A 19 3.49 -13.17 3.35
N SER A 20 3.98 -12.76 2.17
CA SER A 20 5.30 -12.11 2.06
C SER A 20 5.34 -10.78 2.82
N VAL A 21 4.28 -9.97 2.72
CA VAL A 21 4.17 -8.71 3.50
C VAL A 21 4.17 -9.00 5.00
N VAL A 22 3.43 -10.02 5.46
CA VAL A 22 3.47 -10.43 6.88
C VAL A 22 4.87 -10.88 7.27
N GLY A 23 5.54 -11.65 6.41
CA GLY A 23 6.92 -12.10 6.64
C GLY A 23 7.93 -10.97 6.75
N LEU A 24 7.74 -9.85 6.02
CA LEU A 24 8.56 -8.66 6.19
C LEU A 24 8.45 -8.06 7.60
N GLY A 25 7.30 -8.22 8.27
CA GLY A 25 7.10 -7.77 9.65
C GLY A 25 8.10 -8.36 10.64
N PHE A 26 8.56 -9.61 10.41
CA PHE A 26 9.59 -10.24 11.23
C PHE A 26 11.00 -9.64 11.07
N GLY A 27 11.22 -8.77 10.09
CA GLY A 27 12.48 -8.02 9.94
C GLY A 27 12.42 -6.60 10.50
N MET A 28 11.33 -6.23 11.18
CA MET A 28 11.08 -4.86 11.63
C MET A 28 10.89 -4.80 13.14
N ASN A 29 11.48 -3.77 13.76
CA ASN A 29 11.28 -3.50 15.18
C ASN A 29 10.07 -2.56 15.37
N LEU A 30 9.15 -2.94 16.27
CA LEU A 30 7.93 -2.17 16.54
C LEU A 30 8.23 -0.76 17.05
N HIS A 31 9.23 -0.59 17.92
CA HIS A 31 9.59 0.72 18.46
C HIS A 31 10.12 1.66 17.37
N SER A 32 10.97 1.15 16.48
CA SER A 32 11.47 1.91 15.32
C SER A 32 10.35 2.24 14.34
N ALA A 33 9.42 1.32 14.10
CA ALA A 33 8.27 1.54 13.24
C ALA A 33 7.30 2.59 13.82
N LEU A 34 7.09 2.57 15.15
CA LEU A 34 6.26 3.58 15.84
C LEU A 34 6.94 4.95 15.86
N ALA A 35 8.26 5.01 16.08
CA ALA A 35 9.01 6.26 16.06
C ALA A 35 8.94 6.92 14.66
N SER A 36 9.27 6.17 13.61
CA SER A 36 9.15 6.64 12.23
C SER A 36 7.71 6.98 11.85
N GLY A 37 6.73 6.22 12.35
CA GLY A 37 5.31 6.49 12.16
C GLY A 37 4.87 7.79 12.84
N LYS A 38 5.41 8.11 14.03
CA LYS A 38 5.07 9.30 14.78
C LYS A 38 5.65 10.58 14.14
N GLU A 39 6.89 10.54 13.68
CA GLU A 39 7.52 11.64 12.96
C GLU A 39 6.86 11.92 11.60
N GLY A 40 6.41 10.88 10.90
CA GLY A 40 5.74 10.99 9.60
C GLY A 40 4.21 11.11 9.67
N MET A 41 3.59 11.07 10.87
CA MET A 41 2.13 10.99 11.01
C MET A 41 1.43 12.25 10.51
N GLU A 42 1.92 13.43 10.88
CA GLU A 42 1.35 14.72 10.43
C GLU A 42 1.41 14.83 8.91
N PHE A 43 2.57 14.50 8.34
CA PHE A 43 2.73 14.47 6.89
C PHE A 43 1.81 13.44 6.22
N THR A 44 1.64 12.27 6.82
CA THR A 44 0.74 11.24 6.31
C THR A 44 -0.71 11.70 6.32
N ILE A 45 -1.16 12.32 7.41
CA ILE A 45 -2.52 12.88 7.52
C ILE A 45 -2.77 13.92 6.43
N VAL A 46 -1.88 14.90 6.32
CA VAL A 46 -1.99 15.99 5.32
C VAL A 46 -1.96 15.41 3.90
N SER A 47 -1.05 14.48 3.62
CA SER A 47 -0.93 13.89 2.29
C SER A 47 -2.14 13.00 1.92
N VAL A 48 -2.69 12.22 2.86
CA VAL A 48 -3.87 11.38 2.60
C VAL A 48 -5.10 12.26 2.36
N ILE A 49 -5.36 13.22 3.24
CA ILE A 49 -6.51 14.12 3.10
C ILE A 49 -6.37 15.00 1.86
N GLY A 50 -5.18 15.58 1.64
CA GLY A 50 -4.89 16.41 0.49
C GLY A 50 -5.07 15.65 -0.83
N THR A 51 -4.54 14.43 -0.93
CA THR A 51 -4.69 13.58 -2.12
C THR A 51 -6.15 13.20 -2.37
N LEU A 52 -6.91 12.86 -1.32
CA LEU A 52 -8.34 12.56 -1.45
C LEU A 52 -9.12 13.75 -1.99
N ILE A 53 -8.92 14.93 -1.42
CA ILE A 53 -9.64 16.15 -1.82
C ILE A 53 -9.23 16.57 -3.23
N LEU A 54 -7.92 16.68 -3.49
CA LEU A 54 -7.41 17.11 -4.80
C LEU A 54 -7.78 16.11 -5.89
N GLY A 55 -7.59 14.81 -5.66
CA GLY A 55 -7.90 13.77 -6.63
C GLY A 55 -9.39 13.74 -6.97
N TRP A 56 -10.25 13.83 -5.96
CA TRP A 56 -11.70 13.89 -6.17
C TRP A 56 -12.10 15.17 -6.92
N PHE A 57 -11.53 16.33 -6.54
CA PHE A 57 -11.83 17.60 -7.19
C PHE A 57 -11.37 17.62 -8.66
N ILE A 58 -10.14 17.19 -8.93
CA ILE A 58 -9.59 17.10 -10.30
C ILE A 58 -10.41 16.11 -11.12
N GLY A 59 -10.67 14.92 -10.61
CA GLY A 59 -11.46 13.89 -11.28
C GLY A 59 -12.86 14.40 -11.67
N ARG A 60 -13.55 15.07 -10.75
CA ARG A 60 -14.90 15.56 -10.95
C ARG A 60 -14.97 16.81 -11.81
N LYS A 61 -14.14 17.82 -11.53
CA LYS A 61 -14.26 19.13 -12.14
C LYS A 61 -13.52 19.25 -13.48
N PHE A 62 -12.32 18.70 -13.56
CA PHE A 62 -11.49 18.82 -14.77
C PHE A 62 -11.67 17.63 -15.71
N LEU A 63 -11.57 16.41 -15.20
CA LEU A 63 -11.63 15.19 -16.02
C LEU A 63 -13.07 14.70 -16.26
N LYS A 64 -14.05 15.27 -15.56
CA LYS A 64 -15.48 14.90 -15.65
C LYS A 64 -15.76 13.40 -15.45
N VAL A 65 -14.90 12.73 -14.70
CA VAL A 65 -15.07 11.32 -14.32
C VAL A 65 -16.25 11.22 -13.35
N ASP A 66 -16.98 10.11 -13.36
CA ASP A 66 -18.10 9.89 -12.44
C ASP A 66 -17.66 9.95 -10.96
N ARG A 67 -18.65 10.12 -10.06
CA ARG A 67 -18.38 10.34 -8.64
C ARG A 67 -17.68 9.17 -7.98
N ASN A 68 -18.12 7.96 -8.23
CA ASN A 68 -17.58 6.77 -7.57
C ASN A 68 -16.18 6.46 -8.08
N THR A 69 -15.97 6.44 -9.39
CA THR A 69 -14.65 6.21 -9.99
C THR A 69 -13.63 7.26 -9.53
N SER A 70 -14.00 8.55 -9.52
CA SER A 70 -13.12 9.61 -8.99
C SER A 70 -12.76 9.37 -7.52
N TYR A 71 -13.73 8.98 -6.70
CA TYR A 71 -13.49 8.71 -5.28
C TYR A 71 -12.63 7.46 -5.07
N LEU A 72 -12.87 6.39 -5.84
CA LEU A 72 -12.09 5.16 -5.77
C LEU A 72 -10.62 5.37 -6.17
N ILE A 73 -10.37 6.07 -7.28
CA ILE A 73 -9.01 6.40 -7.72
C ILE A 73 -8.32 7.27 -6.68
N SER A 74 -9.00 8.32 -6.17
CA SER A 74 -8.44 9.20 -5.14
C SER A 74 -8.10 8.44 -3.85
N SER A 75 -8.97 7.52 -3.43
CA SER A 75 -8.75 6.67 -2.25
C SER A 75 -7.58 5.71 -2.45
N GLY A 76 -7.49 5.09 -3.63
CA GLY A 76 -6.37 4.23 -4.01
C GLY A 76 -5.05 4.98 -4.00
N THR A 77 -5.01 6.15 -4.63
CA THR A 77 -3.85 7.04 -4.69
C THR A 77 -3.42 7.50 -3.29
N ALA A 78 -4.38 7.86 -2.44
CA ALA A 78 -4.10 8.40 -1.12
C ALA A 78 -3.46 7.39 -0.16
N ILE A 79 -3.75 6.09 -0.27
CA ILE A 79 -3.34 5.11 0.74
C ILE A 79 -2.46 4.02 0.15
N CYS A 80 -3.07 2.98 -0.46
CA CYS A 80 -2.35 1.78 -0.88
C CYS A 80 -2.94 1.11 -2.13
N GLY A 81 -3.42 1.89 -3.07
CA GLY A 81 -3.89 1.41 -4.36
C GLY A 81 -5.10 0.49 -4.28
N GLY A 82 -4.95 -0.71 -4.80
CA GLY A 82 -6.04 -1.67 -4.95
C GLY A 82 -6.69 -2.09 -3.64
N SER A 83 -5.95 -2.16 -2.52
CA SER A 83 -6.52 -2.53 -1.21
C SER A 83 -7.48 -1.47 -0.68
N ALA A 84 -7.15 -0.18 -0.86
CA ALA A 84 -8.05 0.91 -0.50
C ALA A 84 -9.31 0.93 -1.38
N ILE A 85 -9.15 0.73 -2.70
CA ILE A 85 -10.29 0.62 -3.63
C ILE A 85 -11.20 -0.55 -3.22
N ALA A 86 -10.62 -1.72 -2.94
CA ALA A 86 -11.38 -2.90 -2.53
C ALA A 86 -12.14 -2.72 -1.19
N ALA A 87 -11.57 -1.94 -0.26
CA ALA A 87 -12.21 -1.64 1.01
C ALA A 87 -13.37 -0.63 0.85
N VAL A 88 -13.17 0.39 0.01
CA VAL A 88 -14.11 1.51 -0.15
C VAL A 88 -15.19 1.22 -1.20
N GLY A 89 -14.89 0.45 -2.24
CA GLY A 89 -15.81 0.15 -3.34
C GLY A 89 -17.19 -0.34 -2.89
N PRO A 90 -17.30 -1.36 -2.02
CA PRO A 90 -18.61 -1.78 -1.49
C PRO A 90 -19.31 -0.68 -0.70
N VAL A 91 -18.56 0.17 0.01
CA VAL A 91 -19.12 1.24 0.84
C VAL A 91 -19.77 2.32 -0.03
N VAL A 92 -19.16 2.69 -1.16
CA VAL A 92 -19.75 3.66 -2.11
C VAL A 92 -20.72 3.00 -3.09
N LYS A 93 -20.94 1.69 -2.96
CA LYS A 93 -21.78 0.88 -3.86
C LYS A 93 -21.34 0.98 -5.33
N ALA A 94 -20.03 0.96 -5.54
CA ALA A 94 -19.45 1.00 -6.86
C ALA A 94 -19.85 -0.26 -7.66
N ASN A 95 -20.16 -0.04 -8.93
CA ASN A 95 -20.43 -1.13 -9.86
C ASN A 95 -19.10 -1.75 -10.39
N ASP A 96 -19.21 -2.88 -11.08
CA ASP A 96 -18.03 -3.62 -11.58
C ASP A 96 -17.19 -2.81 -12.58
N SER A 97 -17.83 -1.94 -13.38
CA SER A 97 -17.14 -1.08 -14.33
C SER A 97 -16.32 -0.02 -13.60
N GLU A 98 -16.92 0.69 -12.63
CA GLU A 98 -16.25 1.70 -11.80
C GLU A 98 -15.06 1.10 -11.05
N MET A 99 -15.23 -0.10 -10.46
CA MET A 99 -14.17 -0.83 -9.78
C MET A 99 -13.04 -1.23 -10.74
N SER A 100 -13.40 -1.73 -11.93
CA SER A 100 -12.41 -2.17 -12.93
C SER A 100 -11.59 -1.01 -13.47
N VAL A 101 -12.22 0.11 -13.78
CA VAL A 101 -11.55 1.32 -14.27
C VAL A 101 -10.59 1.87 -13.20
N ALA A 102 -11.06 1.97 -11.95
CA ALA A 102 -10.24 2.47 -10.85
C ALA A 102 -9.01 1.57 -10.60
N LEU A 103 -9.21 0.25 -10.57
CA LEU A 103 -8.12 -0.71 -10.38
C LEU A 103 -7.14 -0.70 -11.56
N ALA A 104 -7.64 -0.68 -12.81
CA ALA A 104 -6.79 -0.63 -13.99
C ALA A 104 -5.92 0.62 -14.01
N THR A 105 -6.49 1.78 -13.71
CA THR A 105 -5.75 3.06 -13.64
C THR A 105 -4.60 2.96 -12.65
N ILE A 106 -4.87 2.51 -11.42
CA ILE A 106 -3.85 2.39 -10.39
C ILE A 106 -2.77 1.38 -10.77
N PHE A 107 -3.14 0.21 -11.32
CA PHE A 107 -2.16 -0.81 -11.68
C PHE A 107 -1.27 -0.41 -12.86
N ILE A 108 -1.81 0.27 -13.87
CA ILE A 108 -1.01 0.79 -14.99
C ILE A 108 -0.01 1.84 -14.48
N LEU A 109 -0.45 2.79 -13.66
CA LEU A 109 0.42 3.81 -13.10
C LEU A 109 1.52 3.21 -12.21
N ASN A 110 1.19 2.20 -11.42
CA ASN A 110 2.17 1.49 -10.58
C ASN A 110 3.18 0.70 -11.40
N ALA A 111 2.75 0.04 -12.47
CA ALA A 111 3.65 -0.67 -13.39
C ALA A 111 4.66 0.30 -14.04
N LEU A 112 4.21 1.48 -14.46
CA LEU A 112 5.09 2.53 -14.97
C LEU A 112 6.04 3.06 -13.89
N ALA A 113 5.50 3.33 -12.70
CA ALA A 113 6.27 3.87 -11.58
C ALA A 113 7.39 2.92 -11.14
N LEU A 114 7.14 1.61 -11.13
CA LEU A 114 8.14 0.59 -10.79
C LEU A 114 9.45 0.74 -11.57
N PHE A 115 9.37 1.06 -12.85
CA PHE A 115 10.54 1.21 -13.72
C PHE A 115 11.06 2.66 -13.77
N ILE A 116 10.18 3.64 -13.78
CA ILE A 116 10.54 5.05 -13.98
C ILE A 116 11.14 5.66 -12.71
N PHE A 117 10.60 5.35 -11.54
CA PHE A 117 11.01 6.00 -10.29
C PHE A 117 12.47 5.73 -9.92
N PRO A 118 13.01 4.49 -9.97
CA PRO A 118 14.43 4.27 -9.68
C PRO A 118 15.34 5.06 -10.61
N VAL A 119 14.99 5.16 -11.89
CA VAL A 119 15.76 5.94 -12.88
C VAL A 119 15.77 7.43 -12.52
N ILE A 120 14.62 7.99 -12.17
CA ILE A 120 14.51 9.40 -11.73
C ILE A 120 15.29 9.61 -10.42
N GLY A 121 15.16 8.70 -9.45
CA GLY A 121 15.87 8.79 -8.19
C GLY A 121 17.39 8.86 -8.36
N HIS A 122 17.94 8.00 -9.23
CA HIS A 122 19.36 8.03 -9.57
C HIS A 122 19.76 9.32 -10.32
N ALA A 123 18.93 9.78 -11.26
CA ALA A 123 19.20 11.02 -12.00
C ALA A 123 19.20 12.27 -11.09
N LEU A 124 18.40 12.23 -10.03
CA LEU A 124 18.34 13.30 -9.02
C LEU A 124 19.36 13.11 -7.87
N ASN A 125 20.20 12.07 -7.91
CA ASN A 125 21.14 11.69 -6.85
C ASN A 125 20.50 11.60 -5.47
N MET A 126 19.28 11.05 -5.38
CA MET A 126 18.59 10.86 -4.10
C MET A 126 19.31 9.82 -3.24
N SER A 127 19.42 10.10 -1.94
CA SER A 127 19.85 9.07 -0.98
C SER A 127 18.82 7.93 -0.91
N GLN A 128 19.22 6.76 -0.44
CA GLN A 128 18.30 5.64 -0.29
C GLN A 128 17.11 5.96 0.63
N HIS A 129 17.33 6.76 1.66
CA HIS A 129 16.28 7.22 2.58
C HIS A 129 15.28 8.14 1.90
N GLU A 130 15.75 9.14 1.15
CA GLU A 130 14.90 10.07 0.40
C GLU A 130 14.10 9.33 -0.67
N PHE A 131 14.76 8.46 -1.45
CA PHE A 131 14.09 7.65 -2.45
C PHE A 131 13.03 6.74 -1.83
N GLY A 132 13.36 6.03 -0.74
CA GLY A 132 12.43 5.17 -0.04
C GLY A 132 11.19 5.89 0.44
N THR A 133 11.37 7.09 1.00
CA THR A 133 10.27 7.96 1.45
C THR A 133 9.42 8.42 0.27
N TRP A 134 10.05 8.93 -0.80
CA TRP A 134 9.35 9.38 -2.00
C TRP A 134 8.59 8.25 -2.69
N ALA A 135 9.22 7.10 -2.89
CA ALA A 135 8.59 5.93 -3.50
C ALA A 135 7.37 5.44 -2.70
N ALA A 136 7.46 5.40 -1.36
CA ALA A 136 6.34 5.02 -0.52
C ALA A 136 5.13 5.93 -0.65
N ILE A 137 5.35 7.22 -0.90
CA ILE A 137 4.30 8.22 -1.02
C ILE A 137 3.70 8.21 -2.44
N ALA A 138 4.56 8.22 -3.45
CA ALA A 138 4.19 8.47 -4.83
C ALA A 138 3.75 7.21 -5.60
N ILE A 139 4.29 6.04 -5.27
CA ILE A 139 3.84 4.76 -5.84
C ILE A 139 2.67 4.23 -5.00
N HIS A 140 1.55 3.95 -5.63
CA HIS A 140 0.30 3.67 -4.90
C HIS A 140 0.22 2.26 -4.32
N ASP A 141 0.78 1.25 -4.99
CA ASP A 141 0.68 -0.16 -4.60
C ASP A 141 1.91 -0.63 -3.80
N THR A 142 1.67 -1.49 -2.80
CA THR A 142 2.72 -2.00 -1.92
C THR A 142 3.75 -2.85 -2.67
N SER A 143 3.31 -3.71 -3.61
CA SER A 143 4.22 -4.57 -4.37
C SER A 143 5.17 -3.76 -5.26
N SER A 144 4.65 -2.74 -5.93
CA SER A 144 5.45 -1.84 -6.77
C SER A 144 6.41 -0.99 -5.93
N VAL A 145 6.01 -0.57 -4.72
CA VAL A 145 6.91 0.11 -3.77
C VAL A 145 8.06 -0.79 -3.35
N VAL A 146 7.76 -2.04 -3.00
CA VAL A 146 8.78 -3.02 -2.63
C VAL A 146 9.74 -3.27 -3.79
N GLY A 147 9.22 -3.46 -5.01
CA GLY A 147 10.03 -3.65 -6.20
C GLY A 147 10.94 -2.46 -6.52
N ALA A 148 10.40 -1.23 -6.49
CA ALA A 148 11.17 -0.01 -6.73
C ALA A 148 12.23 0.22 -5.64
N GLY A 149 11.86 -0.01 -4.36
CA GLY A 149 12.79 0.09 -3.23
C GLY A 149 13.93 -0.92 -3.32
N ALA A 150 13.62 -2.17 -3.66
CA ALA A 150 14.62 -3.23 -3.84
C ALA A 150 15.59 -2.94 -5.00
N ALA A 151 15.08 -2.36 -6.10
CA ALA A 151 15.91 -1.94 -7.23
C ALA A 151 16.84 -0.77 -6.90
N TYR A 152 16.46 0.07 -5.92
CA TYR A 152 17.24 1.24 -5.53
C TYR A 152 18.28 0.93 -4.43
N GLY A 153 17.93 0.07 -3.46
CA GLY A 153 18.83 -0.34 -2.40
C GLY A 153 18.15 -0.92 -1.17
N GLU A 154 18.91 -1.56 -0.29
CA GLU A 154 18.34 -2.22 0.90
C GLU A 154 17.70 -1.27 1.90
N GLU A 155 18.33 -0.11 2.13
CA GLU A 155 17.78 0.92 3.01
C GLU A 155 16.51 1.53 2.40
N ALA A 156 16.52 1.82 1.09
CA ALA A 156 15.37 2.31 0.36
C ALA A 156 14.17 1.34 0.46
N LEU A 157 14.42 0.03 0.30
CA LEU A 157 13.40 -0.99 0.49
C LEU A 157 12.81 -0.96 1.90
N LYS A 158 13.65 -0.87 2.93
CA LYS A 158 13.24 -0.87 4.33
C LYS A 158 12.38 0.35 4.67
N VAL A 159 12.85 1.53 4.29
CA VAL A 159 12.16 2.80 4.50
C VAL A 159 10.82 2.81 3.75
N ALA A 160 10.84 2.50 2.45
CA ALA A 160 9.66 2.51 1.60
C ALA A 160 8.58 1.54 2.10
N THR A 161 8.96 0.33 2.49
CA THR A 161 8.03 -0.68 3.00
C THR A 161 7.41 -0.23 4.33
N THR A 162 8.23 0.28 5.26
CA THR A 162 7.76 0.76 6.56
C THR A 162 6.71 1.86 6.42
N ILE A 163 7.04 2.90 5.67
CA ILE A 163 6.14 4.05 5.46
C ILE A 163 4.86 3.59 4.75
N LYS A 164 4.98 2.74 3.73
CA LYS A 164 3.81 2.25 2.97
C LYS A 164 2.86 1.43 3.83
N LEU A 165 3.39 0.57 4.69
CA LEU A 165 2.56 -0.26 5.57
C LEU A 165 1.91 0.56 6.69
N THR A 166 2.61 1.57 7.21
CA THR A 166 2.02 2.54 8.15
C THR A 166 0.85 3.29 7.50
N ARG A 167 1.00 3.73 6.25
CA ARG A 167 -0.11 4.35 5.49
C ARG A 167 -1.28 3.40 5.25
N ALA A 168 -1.02 2.11 5.06
CA ALA A 168 -2.09 1.13 4.86
C ALA A 168 -3.05 1.01 6.06
N LEU A 169 -2.63 1.36 7.28
CA LEU A 169 -3.51 1.42 8.44
C LEU A 169 -4.63 2.47 8.29
N TRP A 170 -4.40 3.51 7.46
CA TRP A 170 -5.40 4.54 7.18
C TRP A 170 -6.60 4.05 6.35
N ILE A 171 -6.54 2.81 5.83
CA ILE A 171 -7.72 2.19 5.19
C ILE A 171 -8.90 2.15 6.16
N ILE A 172 -8.64 1.83 7.44
CA ILE A 172 -9.69 1.66 8.44
C ILE A 172 -10.43 2.97 8.71
N PRO A 173 -9.77 4.06 9.16
CA PRO A 173 -10.46 5.33 9.39
C PRO A 173 -11.08 5.90 8.10
N MET A 174 -10.44 5.70 6.94
CA MET A 174 -11.01 6.16 5.67
C MET A 174 -12.28 5.39 5.30
N ALA A 175 -12.32 4.07 5.46
CA ALA A 175 -13.52 3.28 5.17
C ALA A 175 -14.69 3.67 6.08
N PHE A 176 -14.43 3.96 7.36
CA PHE A 176 -15.44 4.51 8.27
C PHE A 176 -15.90 5.90 7.82
N ALA A 177 -14.99 6.83 7.56
CA ALA A 177 -15.35 8.17 7.07
C ALA A 177 -16.18 8.10 5.77
N THR A 178 -15.80 7.22 4.84
CA THR A 178 -16.56 6.97 3.61
C THR A 178 -17.99 6.51 3.91
N SER A 179 -18.15 5.59 4.87
CA SER A 179 -19.49 5.09 5.26
C SER A 179 -20.39 6.22 5.77
N PHE A 180 -19.85 7.18 6.50
CA PHE A 180 -20.61 8.36 6.94
C PHE A 180 -20.93 9.30 5.79
N ILE A 181 -19.95 9.61 4.92
CA ILE A 181 -20.12 10.54 3.79
C ILE A 181 -21.15 10.02 2.78
N PHE A 182 -21.11 8.73 2.47
CA PHE A 182 -22.01 8.09 1.50
C PHE A 182 -23.30 7.54 2.14
N LYS A 183 -23.50 7.76 3.47
CA LYS A 183 -24.68 7.30 4.22
C LYS A 183 -25.00 5.81 4.03
N SER A 184 -24.00 4.99 3.90
CA SER A 184 -24.10 3.54 3.62
C SER A 184 -24.28 2.76 4.91
N LYS A 185 -25.50 2.71 5.44
CA LYS A 185 -25.81 1.87 6.61
C LYS A 185 -25.80 0.39 6.22
N GLY A 186 -25.10 -0.44 7.02
CA GLY A 186 -25.14 -1.92 6.90
C GLY A 186 -24.21 -2.54 5.87
N GLN A 187 -23.32 -1.80 5.23
CA GLN A 187 -22.31 -2.37 4.32
C GLN A 187 -21.15 -2.96 5.13
N LYS A 188 -20.70 -4.17 4.74
CA LYS A 188 -19.53 -4.82 5.33
C LYS A 188 -18.26 -4.14 4.82
N ILE A 189 -17.52 -3.51 5.74
CA ILE A 189 -16.20 -2.95 5.44
C ILE A 189 -15.21 -4.11 5.29
N SER A 190 -14.57 -4.22 4.13
CA SER A 190 -13.53 -5.22 3.89
C SER A 190 -12.23 -4.78 4.54
N ILE A 191 -11.94 -5.32 5.72
CA ILE A 191 -10.71 -5.04 6.43
C ILE A 191 -9.60 -5.95 5.88
N PRO A 192 -8.46 -5.43 5.45
CA PRO A 192 -7.35 -6.25 4.96
C PRO A 192 -6.61 -6.89 6.14
N TRP A 193 -7.00 -8.10 6.49
CA TRP A 193 -6.50 -8.85 7.65
C TRP A 193 -4.99 -9.03 7.69
N PHE A 194 -4.31 -9.07 6.54
CA PHE A 194 -2.85 -9.18 6.46
C PHE A 194 -2.11 -8.05 7.16
N ILE A 195 -2.73 -6.85 7.29
CA ILE A 195 -2.14 -5.70 8.02
C ILE A 195 -2.06 -6.03 9.51
N PHE A 196 -3.10 -6.64 10.09
CA PHE A 196 -3.08 -7.04 11.49
C PHE A 196 -2.01 -8.12 11.74
N PHE A 197 -1.89 -9.09 10.84
CA PHE A 197 -0.84 -10.10 10.92
C PHE A 197 0.55 -9.52 10.74
N PHE A 198 0.72 -8.49 9.91
CA PHE A 198 1.98 -7.77 9.79
C PHE A 198 2.36 -7.06 11.11
N VAL A 199 1.42 -6.35 11.74
CA VAL A 199 1.66 -5.72 13.04
C VAL A 199 1.96 -6.78 14.10
N LEU A 200 1.22 -7.89 14.11
CA LEU A 200 1.47 -9.01 15.01
C LEU A 200 2.88 -9.60 14.80
N ALA A 201 3.32 -9.76 13.56
CA ALA A 201 4.66 -10.22 13.22
C ALA A 201 5.75 -9.26 13.75
N MET A 202 5.54 -7.95 13.66
CA MET A 202 6.45 -6.96 14.28
C MET A 202 6.49 -7.09 15.82
N ILE A 203 5.33 -7.28 16.47
CA ILE A 203 5.24 -7.49 17.93
C ILE A 203 6.00 -8.75 18.32
N VAL A 204 5.75 -9.86 17.64
CA VAL A 204 6.43 -11.14 17.87
C VAL A 204 7.94 -11.00 17.68
N ASN A 205 8.38 -10.34 16.61
CA ASN A 205 9.79 -10.10 16.35
C ASN A 205 10.43 -9.24 17.44
N THR A 206 9.75 -8.20 17.90
CA THR A 206 10.31 -7.26 18.88
C THR A 206 10.41 -7.87 20.29
N TYR A 207 9.40 -8.62 20.73
CA TYR A 207 9.31 -9.08 22.10
C TYR A 207 9.64 -10.56 22.30
N LEU A 208 9.41 -11.43 21.30
CA LEU A 208 9.62 -12.87 21.42
C LEU A 208 10.89 -13.34 20.68
N LEU A 209 11.15 -12.82 19.49
CA LEU A 209 12.32 -13.20 18.69
C LEU A 209 13.54 -12.28 18.92
N GLY A 210 13.42 -11.27 19.79
CA GLY A 210 14.54 -10.41 20.16
C GLY A 210 15.74 -11.18 20.76
N SER A 211 15.50 -12.34 21.37
CA SER A 211 16.52 -13.27 21.87
C SER A 211 17.06 -14.23 20.80
N VAL A 212 16.43 -14.37 19.65
CA VAL A 212 16.85 -15.25 18.53
C VAL A 212 16.72 -14.48 17.20
N PRO A 213 17.59 -13.47 16.98
CA PRO A 213 17.47 -12.56 15.82
C PRO A 213 17.66 -13.28 14.47
N GLU A 214 18.37 -14.39 14.45
CA GLU A 214 18.60 -15.18 13.23
C GLU A 214 17.31 -15.75 12.63
N LEU A 215 16.35 -16.16 13.48
CA LEU A 215 15.10 -16.72 13.01
C LEU A 215 14.22 -15.63 12.36
N GLY A 216 14.14 -14.44 12.95
CA GLY A 216 13.45 -13.30 12.37
C GLY A 216 14.06 -12.87 11.03
N ALA A 217 15.39 -12.85 10.95
CA ALA A 217 16.14 -12.54 9.73
C ALA A 217 15.91 -13.60 8.62
N ALA A 218 15.88 -14.89 8.97
CA ALA A 218 15.62 -15.97 8.03
C ALA A 218 14.20 -15.88 7.43
N ILE A 219 13.17 -15.64 8.25
CA ILE A 219 11.78 -15.47 7.81
C ILE A 219 11.67 -14.25 6.88
N ASN A 220 12.29 -13.13 7.26
CA ASN A 220 12.31 -11.92 6.44
C ASN A 220 13.02 -12.16 5.10
N GLY A 221 14.17 -12.84 5.11
CA GLY A 221 14.91 -13.17 3.89
C GLY A 221 14.10 -14.05 2.93
N LEU A 222 13.34 -15.01 3.45
CA LEU A 222 12.43 -15.83 2.65
C LEU A 222 11.28 -14.98 2.07
N ALA A 223 10.70 -14.12 2.89
CA ALA A 223 9.61 -13.23 2.47
C ALA A 223 10.06 -12.26 1.36
N ARG A 224 11.28 -11.73 1.42
CA ARG A 224 11.88 -10.89 0.35
C ARG A 224 12.00 -11.66 -0.96
N LYS A 225 12.50 -12.90 -0.91
CA LYS A 225 12.67 -13.76 -2.11
C LYS A 225 11.34 -14.11 -2.79
N THR A 226 10.23 -14.08 -2.06
CA THR A 226 8.90 -14.36 -2.63
C THR A 226 8.22 -13.12 -3.19
N LEU A 227 8.78 -11.92 -2.95
CA LEU A 227 8.29 -10.65 -3.49
C LEU A 227 9.00 -10.24 -4.80
N THR A 228 10.20 -10.73 -5.03
CA THR A 228 10.98 -10.53 -6.26
C THR A 228 10.73 -11.66 -7.25
#